data_33e9869120306d9a89f0bc164a797b92
#
_entry.id   33e9869120306d9a89f0bc164a797b92
#
_cell.length_a   1.000
_cell.length_b   1.000
_cell.length_c   1.000
_cell.angle_alpha   90.00
_cell.angle_beta   90.00
_cell.angle_gamma   90.00
#
_symmetry.space_group_name_H-M   'P 1'
#
loop_
_entity.id
_entity.type
_entity.pdbx_description
1 polymer ?
#
loop_
_entity_poly.entity_id
_entity_poly.type
_entity_poly.pdbx_seq_one_letter_code
_entity_poly.pdbx_strand_id
1 'polypeptide(L)'
;GRQLDYFINSGKPYIGYFIVFGTSLVMAIIDTVLLCTMKEKPSLSPAKLNLASLAMPLRDTKYRGFILVLIIWSFTIGLGTPFLPVHLLRNLQLSHTFITAMGIASAVAAMLGTWLWGRMADRYSWQKVFQNAGLVVAAGYICWGFVSKETAVFAAPVIMCAVEGCNGAFNTASLNLQYFESPQSGKTVYLGVTSALANISSVLAVMAGTLITTLLSPIIGEATFNVLLTSSGILCVAVLMTYRLLYKHSHANIR
;
A
#
# COMPACT_ATOMS: atom_id res chain seq x y z
N GLY A 1 -16.97 -2.81 -13.69
CA GLY A 1 -16.35 -2.82 -15.03
C GLY A 1 -17.42 -2.79 -16.12
N ARG A 2 -18.11 -3.90 -16.35
CA ARG A 2 -19.04 -4.07 -17.49
C ARG A 2 -20.15 -3.00 -17.57
N GLN A 3 -20.70 -2.60 -16.44
CA GLN A 3 -21.70 -1.51 -16.40
C GLN A 3 -21.08 -0.16 -16.80
N LEU A 4 -19.89 0.12 -16.34
CA LEU A 4 -19.20 1.37 -16.65
C LEU A 4 -18.86 1.44 -18.14
N ASP A 5 -18.32 0.35 -18.73
CA ASP A 5 -18.03 0.25 -20.15
C ASP A 5 -19.31 0.44 -20.99
N TYR A 6 -20.44 -0.13 -20.56
CA TYR A 6 -21.74 0.05 -21.23
C TYR A 6 -22.17 1.54 -21.25
N PHE A 7 -22.11 2.23 -20.10
CA PHE A 7 -22.50 3.64 -20.03
C PHE A 7 -21.53 4.58 -20.75
N ILE A 8 -20.25 4.26 -20.77
CA ILE A 8 -19.25 5.00 -21.57
C ILE A 8 -19.56 4.87 -23.05
N ASN A 9 -19.78 3.65 -23.54
CA ASN A 9 -20.11 3.38 -24.93
C ASN A 9 -21.47 3.97 -25.34
N SER A 10 -22.40 4.13 -24.38
CA SER A 10 -23.71 4.75 -24.59
C SER A 10 -23.69 6.29 -24.53
N GLY A 11 -22.50 6.91 -24.39
CA GLY A 11 -22.34 8.36 -24.31
C GLY A 11 -22.83 9.00 -23.00
N LYS A 12 -23.08 8.20 -21.96
CA LYS A 12 -23.58 8.66 -20.65
C LYS A 12 -22.67 8.24 -19.50
N PRO A 13 -21.36 8.57 -19.51
CA PRO A 13 -20.41 8.11 -18.51
C PRO A 13 -20.77 8.52 -17.07
N TYR A 14 -21.36 9.69 -16.90
CA TYR A 14 -21.77 10.21 -15.59
C TYR A 14 -22.74 9.28 -14.85
N ILE A 15 -23.68 8.65 -15.56
CA ILE A 15 -24.64 7.71 -14.97
C ILE A 15 -23.92 6.47 -14.45
N GLY A 16 -22.96 5.95 -15.23
CA GLY A 16 -22.14 4.81 -14.81
C GLY A 16 -21.34 5.08 -13.55
N TYR A 17 -20.69 6.23 -13.48
CA TYR A 17 -19.95 6.64 -12.27
C TYR A 17 -20.88 6.86 -11.07
N PHE A 18 -22.05 7.52 -11.26
CA PHE A 18 -23.03 7.74 -10.21
C PHE A 18 -23.52 6.43 -9.57
N ILE A 19 -23.80 5.42 -10.39
CA ILE A 19 -24.22 4.10 -9.90
C ILE A 19 -23.09 3.42 -9.11
N VAL A 20 -21.87 3.44 -9.62
CA VAL A 20 -20.72 2.81 -8.95
C VAL A 20 -20.42 3.48 -7.61
N PHE A 21 -20.34 4.81 -7.57
CA PHE A 21 -20.10 5.54 -6.32
C PHE A 21 -21.29 5.47 -5.36
N GLY A 22 -22.53 5.49 -5.86
CA GLY A 22 -23.73 5.34 -5.04
C GLY A 22 -23.80 3.97 -4.35
N THR A 23 -23.51 2.89 -5.08
CA THR A 23 -23.44 1.54 -4.47
C THR A 23 -22.32 1.44 -3.44
N SER A 24 -21.16 2.02 -3.72
CA SER A 24 -20.02 2.06 -2.78
C SER A 24 -20.37 2.83 -1.51
N LEU A 25 -21.08 3.96 -1.62
CA LEU A 25 -21.55 4.75 -0.48
C LEU A 25 -22.52 3.95 0.40
N VAL A 26 -23.49 3.25 -0.21
CA VAL A 26 -24.43 2.40 0.53
C VAL A 26 -23.69 1.31 1.31
N MET A 27 -22.73 0.64 0.68
CA MET A 27 -21.92 -0.39 1.34
C MET A 27 -21.07 0.19 2.49
N ALA A 28 -20.48 1.38 2.31
CA ALA A 28 -19.73 2.05 3.37
C ALA A 28 -20.60 2.44 4.57
N ILE A 29 -21.86 2.86 4.33
CA ILE A 29 -22.82 3.13 5.42
C ILE A 29 -23.15 1.84 6.17
N ILE A 30 -23.43 0.75 5.46
CA ILE A 30 -23.71 -0.55 6.08
C ILE A 30 -22.53 -1.01 6.94
N ASP A 31 -21.29 -0.92 6.43
CA ASP A 31 -20.07 -1.28 7.15
C ASP A 31 -19.92 -0.43 8.43
N THR A 32 -20.10 0.88 8.32
CA THR A 32 -20.04 1.79 9.48
C THR A 32 -21.11 1.45 10.53
N VAL A 33 -22.33 1.16 10.12
CA VAL A 33 -23.40 0.76 11.04
C VAL A 33 -23.05 -0.56 11.74
N LEU A 34 -22.53 -1.54 11.01
CA LEU A 34 -22.08 -2.80 11.60
C LEU A 34 -20.96 -2.58 12.62
N LEU A 35 -19.99 -1.73 12.32
CA LEU A 35 -18.92 -1.38 13.26
C LEU A 35 -19.47 -0.73 14.54
N CYS A 36 -20.47 0.16 14.44
CA CYS A 36 -21.10 0.78 15.59
C CYS A 36 -21.89 -0.21 16.46
N THR A 37 -22.28 -1.38 15.94
CA THR A 37 -22.95 -2.42 16.74
C THR A 37 -21.98 -3.30 17.54
N MET A 38 -20.67 -3.22 17.26
CA MET A 38 -19.65 -4.01 17.97
C MET A 38 -19.47 -3.48 19.39
N LYS A 39 -19.63 -4.34 20.37
CA LYS A 39 -19.37 -4.01 21.78
C LYS A 39 -17.86 -3.96 22.02
N GLU A 40 -17.34 -2.79 22.31
CA GLU A 40 -15.96 -2.64 22.77
C GLU A 40 -15.80 -3.15 24.20
N LYS A 41 -14.70 -3.90 24.45
CA LYS A 41 -14.31 -4.18 25.82
C LYS A 41 -13.84 -2.89 26.47
N PRO A 42 -14.30 -2.54 27.70
CA PRO A 42 -13.84 -1.33 28.37
C PRO A 42 -12.33 -1.38 28.52
N SER A 43 -11.68 -0.30 28.09
CA SER A 43 -10.22 -0.15 28.25
C SER A 43 -9.90 -0.11 29.74
N LEU A 44 -9.02 -1.01 30.20
CA LEU A 44 -8.59 -1.10 31.61
C LEU A 44 -7.80 0.14 32.07
N SER A 45 -7.41 1.02 31.16
CA SER A 45 -6.75 2.27 31.50
C SER A 45 -7.09 3.32 30.44
N PRO A 46 -7.93 4.33 30.77
CA PRO A 46 -8.14 5.47 29.90
C PRO A 46 -6.83 6.27 29.83
N ALA A 47 -5.99 5.97 28.83
CA ALA A 47 -4.81 6.78 28.56
C ALA A 47 -5.32 8.20 28.19
N LYS A 48 -5.10 9.17 29.08
CA LYS A 48 -5.33 10.58 28.73
C LYS A 48 -4.43 10.89 27.54
N LEU A 49 -5.01 11.07 26.36
CA LEU A 49 -4.32 11.51 25.16
C LEU A 49 -3.73 12.89 25.47
N ASN A 50 -2.42 12.91 25.75
CA ASN A 50 -1.67 14.14 25.87
C ASN A 50 -0.78 14.29 24.63
N LEU A 51 -0.63 15.50 24.12
CA LEU A 51 0.26 15.80 23.00
C LEU A 51 1.69 15.23 23.21
N ALA A 52 2.15 15.21 24.47
CA ALA A 52 3.41 14.58 24.83
C ALA A 52 3.44 13.06 24.56
N SER A 53 2.32 12.35 24.69
CA SER A 53 2.24 10.90 24.40
C SER A 53 2.31 10.60 22.90
N LEU A 54 1.88 11.52 22.04
CA LEU A 54 1.99 11.38 20.58
C LEU A 54 3.46 11.49 20.09
N ALA A 55 4.32 12.16 20.86
CA ALA A 55 5.73 12.26 20.53
C ALA A 55 6.56 11.04 21.01
N MET A 56 6.00 10.19 21.88
CA MET A 56 6.71 9.03 22.45
C MET A 56 7.30 8.09 21.38
N PRO A 57 6.56 7.67 20.33
CA PRO A 57 7.12 6.75 19.33
C PRO A 57 8.32 7.32 18.57
N LEU A 58 8.37 8.64 18.39
CA LEU A 58 9.48 9.32 17.71
C LEU A 58 10.71 9.50 18.62
N ARG A 59 10.50 9.56 19.93
CA ARG A 59 11.57 9.66 20.93
C ARG A 59 12.18 8.33 21.32
N ASP A 60 11.42 7.24 21.10
CA ASP A 60 11.90 5.89 21.40
C ASP A 60 12.97 5.48 20.38
N THR A 61 14.21 5.36 20.85
CA THR A 61 15.37 5.03 20.01
C THR A 61 15.27 3.66 19.33
N LYS A 62 14.60 2.70 19.96
CA LYS A 62 14.39 1.36 19.40
C LYS A 62 13.35 1.37 18.29
N TYR A 63 12.23 2.06 18.51
CA TYR A 63 11.11 2.09 17.59
C TYR A 63 11.28 3.10 16.45
N ARG A 64 12.02 4.19 16.68
CA ARG A 64 12.23 5.29 15.74
C ARG A 64 12.74 4.84 14.36
N GLY A 65 13.68 3.89 14.34
CA GLY A 65 14.21 3.37 13.07
C GLY A 65 13.15 2.67 12.22
N PHE A 66 12.29 1.89 12.89
CA PHE A 66 11.22 1.16 12.21
C PHE A 66 10.10 2.08 11.71
N ILE A 67 9.68 3.06 12.52
CA ILE A 67 8.66 4.05 12.10
C ILE A 67 9.13 4.87 10.89
N LEU A 68 10.41 5.26 10.84
CA LEU A 68 10.97 5.97 9.69
C LEU A 68 10.93 5.10 8.42
N VAL A 69 11.25 3.82 8.51
CA VAL A 69 11.12 2.89 7.38
C VAL A 69 9.68 2.84 6.86
N LEU A 70 8.69 2.77 7.73
CA LEU A 70 7.28 2.72 7.32
C LEU A 70 6.80 4.04 6.72
N ILE A 71 7.24 5.18 7.25
CA ILE A 71 6.92 6.50 6.70
C ILE A 71 7.50 6.64 5.29
N ILE A 72 8.79 6.30 5.10
CA ILE A 72 9.44 6.39 3.79
C ILE A 72 8.83 5.37 2.83
N TRP A 73 8.53 4.15 3.28
CA TRP A 73 7.81 3.15 2.48
C TRP A 73 6.46 3.68 1.97
N SER A 74 5.66 4.28 2.87
CA SER A 74 4.37 4.86 2.50
C SER A 74 4.50 6.00 1.50
N PHE A 75 5.58 6.80 1.61
CA PHE A 75 5.91 7.82 0.63
C PHE A 75 6.21 7.20 -0.74
N THR A 76 7.08 6.21 -0.78
CA THR A 76 7.51 5.61 -2.06
C THR A 76 6.37 4.90 -2.78
N ILE A 77 5.52 4.17 -2.06
CA ILE A 77 4.33 3.54 -2.62
C ILE A 77 3.30 4.60 -3.04
N GLY A 78 3.10 5.64 -2.25
CA GLY A 78 2.19 6.74 -2.55
C GLY A 78 2.56 7.54 -3.80
N LEU A 79 3.83 7.53 -4.22
CA LEU A 79 4.26 8.14 -5.49
C LEU A 79 3.69 7.42 -6.71
N GLY A 80 3.60 6.08 -6.69
CA GLY A 80 3.23 5.28 -7.87
C GLY A 80 1.78 4.82 -7.87
N THR A 81 1.28 4.32 -6.73
CA THR A 81 -0.03 3.63 -6.63
C THR A 81 -1.21 4.41 -7.20
N PRO A 82 -1.40 5.71 -6.90
CA PRO A 82 -2.57 6.46 -7.39
C PRO A 82 -2.56 6.68 -8.91
N PHE A 83 -1.40 6.58 -9.52
CA PHE A 83 -1.23 6.81 -10.96
C PHE A 83 -1.34 5.51 -11.78
N LEU A 84 -1.28 4.35 -11.13
CA LEU A 84 -1.41 3.04 -11.80
C LEU A 84 -2.74 2.90 -12.56
N PRO A 85 -3.93 3.23 -12.00
CA PRO A 85 -5.18 3.16 -12.74
C PRO A 85 -5.20 4.08 -13.98
N VAL A 86 -4.60 5.26 -13.89
CA VAL A 86 -4.48 6.20 -15.00
C VAL A 86 -3.58 5.61 -16.09
N HIS A 87 -2.45 5.00 -15.71
CA HIS A 87 -1.54 4.31 -16.62
C HIS A 87 -2.23 3.15 -17.33
N LEU A 88 -2.97 2.30 -16.61
CA LEU A 88 -3.73 1.18 -17.18
C LEU A 88 -4.77 1.63 -18.23
N LEU A 89 -5.52 2.69 -17.92
CA LEU A 89 -6.60 3.18 -18.76
C LEU A 89 -6.11 4.01 -19.95
N ARG A 90 -5.20 4.97 -19.71
CA ARG A 90 -4.76 5.93 -20.74
C ARG A 90 -3.61 5.41 -21.57
N ASN A 91 -2.55 4.91 -20.91
CA ASN A 91 -1.33 4.51 -21.60
C ASN A 91 -1.45 3.10 -22.18
N LEU A 92 -1.93 2.14 -21.38
CA LEU A 92 -2.08 0.75 -21.82
C LEU A 92 -3.42 0.48 -22.51
N GLN A 93 -4.37 1.43 -22.46
CA GLN A 93 -5.69 1.37 -23.12
C GLN A 93 -6.51 0.13 -22.78
N LEU A 94 -6.35 -0.39 -21.54
CA LEU A 94 -7.11 -1.53 -21.06
C LEU A 94 -8.56 -1.14 -20.75
N SER A 95 -9.52 -2.00 -21.06
CA SER A 95 -10.93 -1.76 -20.74
C SER A 95 -11.21 -1.81 -19.23
N HIS A 96 -12.21 -1.07 -18.78
CA HIS A 96 -12.63 -1.10 -17.37
C HIS A 96 -13.04 -2.52 -16.93
N THR A 97 -13.66 -3.29 -17.81
CA THR A 97 -14.02 -4.71 -17.55
C THR A 97 -12.78 -5.55 -17.29
N PHE A 98 -11.73 -5.39 -18.10
CA PHE A 98 -10.48 -6.13 -17.94
C PHE A 98 -9.77 -5.75 -16.64
N ILE A 99 -9.67 -4.45 -16.33
CA ILE A 99 -9.07 -3.95 -15.07
C ILE A 99 -9.85 -4.48 -13.86
N THR A 100 -11.19 -4.50 -13.93
CA THR A 100 -12.01 -5.06 -12.84
C THR A 100 -11.78 -6.57 -12.68
N ALA A 101 -11.67 -7.31 -13.78
CA ALA A 101 -11.38 -8.75 -13.73
C ALA A 101 -10.00 -9.02 -13.12
N MET A 102 -8.98 -8.24 -13.50
CA MET A 102 -7.66 -8.29 -12.86
C MET A 102 -7.75 -7.98 -11.37
N GLY A 103 -8.54 -6.96 -10.97
CA GLY A 103 -8.75 -6.61 -9.56
C GLY A 103 -9.37 -7.76 -8.75
N ILE A 104 -10.33 -8.50 -9.33
CA ILE A 104 -10.90 -9.68 -8.68
C ILE A 104 -9.83 -10.78 -8.54
N ALA A 105 -9.09 -11.05 -9.60
CA ALA A 105 -8.02 -12.07 -9.57
C ALA A 105 -6.93 -11.69 -8.54
N SER A 106 -6.53 -10.42 -8.48
CA SER A 106 -5.55 -9.94 -7.54
C SER A 106 -6.04 -9.98 -6.08
N ALA A 107 -7.34 -9.76 -5.83
CA ALA A 107 -7.93 -9.92 -4.51
C ALA A 107 -7.87 -11.39 -4.03
N VAL A 108 -8.14 -12.35 -4.93
CA VAL A 108 -7.94 -13.77 -4.63
C VAL A 108 -6.46 -14.08 -4.37
N ALA A 109 -5.56 -13.52 -5.19
CA ALA A 109 -4.12 -13.66 -4.98
C ALA A 109 -3.66 -13.07 -3.63
N ALA A 110 -4.22 -11.92 -3.22
CA ALA A 110 -3.94 -11.32 -1.91
C ALA A 110 -4.38 -12.22 -0.74
N MET A 111 -5.55 -12.85 -0.85
CA MET A 111 -6.05 -13.78 0.16
C MET A 111 -5.15 -15.02 0.28
N LEU A 112 -4.83 -15.65 -0.85
CA LEU A 112 -3.93 -16.81 -0.90
C LEU A 112 -2.52 -16.44 -0.45
N GLY A 113 -2.01 -15.30 -0.88
CA GLY A 113 -0.71 -14.78 -0.49
C GLY A 113 -0.62 -14.56 1.00
N THR A 114 -1.57 -13.88 1.62
CA THR A 114 -1.58 -13.65 3.07
C THR A 114 -1.56 -14.97 3.85
N TRP A 115 -2.31 -15.99 3.41
CA TRP A 115 -2.30 -17.31 4.02
C TRP A 115 -0.95 -18.03 3.87
N LEU A 116 -0.35 -18.03 2.68
CA LEU A 116 0.95 -18.65 2.42
C LEU A 116 2.07 -17.98 3.22
N TRP A 117 2.13 -16.65 3.19
CA TRP A 117 3.13 -15.88 3.89
C TRP A 117 2.96 -15.93 5.41
N GLY A 118 1.70 -16.06 5.91
CA GLY A 118 1.43 -16.31 7.34
C GLY A 118 2.10 -17.60 7.82
N ARG A 119 1.94 -18.70 7.07
CA ARG A 119 2.65 -19.95 7.36
C ARG A 119 4.17 -19.81 7.33
N MET A 120 4.68 -19.00 6.41
CA MET A 120 6.12 -18.71 6.35
C MET A 120 6.58 -17.89 7.55
N ALA A 121 5.76 -16.97 8.05
CA ALA A 121 6.06 -16.18 9.23
C ALA A 121 6.18 -17.05 10.49
N ASP A 122 5.28 -18.02 10.65
CA ASP A 122 5.32 -19.00 11.76
C ASP A 122 6.59 -19.86 11.71
N ARG A 123 7.07 -20.18 10.52
CA ARG A 123 8.25 -21.03 10.33
C ARG A 123 9.59 -20.28 10.39
N TYR A 124 9.63 -19.03 9.94
CA TYR A 124 10.88 -18.27 9.83
C TYR A 124 10.91 -17.04 10.74
N SER A 125 10.17 -16.00 10.42
CA SER A 125 9.95 -14.77 11.21
C SER A 125 9.16 -13.74 10.42
N TRP A 126 8.47 -12.83 11.11
CA TRP A 126 7.77 -11.70 10.50
C TRP A 126 8.72 -10.73 9.79
N GLN A 127 9.97 -10.58 10.26
CA GLN A 127 10.97 -9.72 9.62
C GLN A 127 11.32 -10.23 8.22
N LYS A 128 11.49 -11.55 8.05
CA LYS A 128 11.77 -12.14 6.73
C LYS A 128 10.59 -12.00 5.78
N VAL A 129 9.36 -12.16 6.29
CA VAL A 129 8.15 -11.95 5.50
C VAL A 129 8.08 -10.50 5.04
N PHE A 130 8.26 -9.53 5.95
CA PHE A 130 8.28 -8.11 5.65
C PHE A 130 9.28 -7.77 4.52
N GLN A 131 10.52 -8.25 4.64
CA GLN A 131 11.56 -7.99 3.64
C GLN A 131 11.26 -8.64 2.30
N ASN A 132 10.93 -9.93 2.28
CA ASN A 132 10.78 -10.69 1.03
C ASN A 132 9.49 -10.29 0.30
N ALA A 133 8.37 -10.14 1.00
CA ALA A 133 7.12 -9.68 0.41
C ALA A 133 7.27 -8.24 -0.12
N GLY A 134 7.93 -7.37 0.66
CA GLY A 134 8.22 -6.01 0.22
C GLY A 134 9.11 -5.96 -1.03
N LEU A 135 10.11 -6.84 -1.16
CA LEU A 135 10.95 -6.92 -2.36
C LEU A 135 10.13 -7.34 -3.60
N VAL A 136 9.19 -8.27 -3.46
CA VAL A 136 8.31 -8.65 -4.58
C VAL A 136 7.40 -7.47 -4.97
N VAL A 137 6.85 -6.75 -4.00
CA VAL A 137 6.06 -5.53 -4.26
C VAL A 137 6.91 -4.49 -5.00
N ALA A 138 8.12 -4.22 -4.52
CA ALA A 138 9.05 -3.27 -5.16
C ALA A 138 9.42 -3.69 -6.59
N ALA A 139 9.74 -4.98 -6.80
CA ALA A 139 10.03 -5.53 -8.13
C ALA A 139 8.81 -5.38 -9.06
N GLY A 140 7.59 -5.61 -8.57
CA GLY A 140 6.37 -5.41 -9.34
C GLY A 140 6.21 -3.97 -9.81
N TYR A 141 6.50 -2.96 -8.95
CA TYR A 141 6.49 -1.55 -9.35
C TYR A 141 7.54 -1.24 -10.41
N ILE A 142 8.73 -1.83 -10.32
CA ILE A 142 9.75 -1.72 -11.37
C ILE A 142 9.26 -2.35 -12.67
N CYS A 143 8.66 -3.55 -12.61
CA CYS A 143 8.12 -4.24 -13.79
C CYS A 143 7.03 -3.43 -14.49
N TRP A 144 6.17 -2.71 -13.75
CA TRP A 144 5.16 -1.83 -14.34
C TRP A 144 5.74 -0.79 -15.30
N GLY A 145 6.95 -0.29 -15.03
CA GLY A 145 7.63 0.67 -15.91
C GLY A 145 8.04 0.10 -17.27
N PHE A 146 8.05 -1.21 -17.43
CA PHE A 146 8.43 -1.89 -18.69
C PHE A 146 7.25 -2.50 -19.45
N VAL A 147 6.03 -2.38 -18.92
CA VAL A 147 4.83 -2.91 -19.57
C VAL A 147 4.46 -2.01 -20.74
N SER A 148 4.41 -2.57 -21.95
CA SER A 148 3.93 -1.92 -23.17
C SER A 148 2.46 -2.29 -23.47
N LYS A 149 1.81 -1.56 -24.37
CA LYS A 149 0.42 -1.86 -24.83
C LYS A 149 0.29 -3.28 -25.34
N GLU A 150 1.29 -3.80 -26.03
CA GLU A 150 1.30 -5.13 -26.65
C GLU A 150 1.39 -6.24 -25.60
N THR A 151 2.17 -6.01 -24.55
CA THR A 151 2.39 -6.99 -23.47
C THR A 151 1.40 -6.86 -22.33
N ALA A 152 0.67 -5.74 -22.24
CA ALA A 152 -0.19 -5.41 -21.11
C ALA A 152 -1.24 -6.49 -20.79
N VAL A 153 -1.84 -7.12 -21.81
CA VAL A 153 -2.90 -8.12 -21.61
C VAL A 153 -2.39 -9.35 -20.84
N PHE A 154 -1.12 -9.70 -21.00
CA PHE A 154 -0.51 -10.86 -20.31
C PHE A 154 0.27 -10.42 -19.06
N ALA A 155 1.05 -9.36 -19.16
CA ALA A 155 1.92 -8.92 -18.09
C ALA A 155 1.16 -8.28 -16.92
N ALA A 156 0.14 -7.46 -17.20
CA ALA A 156 -0.58 -6.73 -16.16
C ALA A 156 -1.27 -7.64 -15.13
N PRO A 157 -2.01 -8.70 -15.51
CA PRO A 157 -2.62 -9.61 -14.53
C PRO A 157 -1.58 -10.32 -13.65
N VAL A 158 -0.47 -10.74 -14.24
CA VAL A 158 0.60 -11.45 -13.52
C VAL A 158 1.27 -10.52 -12.49
N ILE A 159 1.66 -9.31 -12.91
CA ILE A 159 2.28 -8.33 -12.02
C ILE A 159 1.31 -7.94 -10.91
N MET A 160 0.05 -7.67 -11.25
CA MET A 160 -0.96 -7.25 -10.28
C MET A 160 -1.23 -8.34 -9.23
N CYS A 161 -1.38 -9.60 -9.66
CA CYS A 161 -1.56 -10.72 -8.74
C CYS A 161 -0.33 -10.95 -7.84
N ALA A 162 0.88 -10.83 -8.39
CA ALA A 162 2.11 -10.97 -7.62
C ALA A 162 2.26 -9.86 -6.58
N VAL A 163 2.02 -8.61 -6.98
CA VAL A 163 2.08 -7.43 -6.09
C VAL A 163 1.05 -7.54 -4.97
N GLU A 164 -0.22 -7.78 -5.31
CA GLU A 164 -1.29 -7.84 -4.31
C GLU A 164 -1.17 -9.07 -3.41
N GLY A 165 -0.75 -10.22 -3.94
CA GLY A 165 -0.46 -11.42 -3.15
C GLY A 165 0.63 -11.21 -2.09
N CYS A 166 1.59 -10.34 -2.37
CA CYS A 166 2.65 -9.99 -1.42
C CYS A 166 2.30 -8.76 -0.56
N ASN A 167 1.50 -7.83 -1.07
CA ASN A 167 1.11 -6.61 -0.36
C ASN A 167 0.30 -6.91 0.90
N GLY A 168 -0.66 -7.84 0.84
CA GLY A 168 -1.39 -8.33 2.02
C GLY A 168 -0.46 -8.89 3.10
N ALA A 169 0.51 -9.70 2.70
CA ALA A 169 1.52 -10.26 3.59
C ALA A 169 2.44 -9.20 4.19
N PHE A 170 2.89 -8.24 3.39
CA PHE A 170 3.71 -7.12 3.84
C PHE A 170 2.98 -6.29 4.90
N ASN A 171 1.70 -5.96 4.66
CA ASN A 171 0.88 -5.20 5.60
C ASN A 171 0.68 -5.96 6.92
N THR A 172 0.38 -7.27 6.85
CA THR A 172 0.25 -8.12 8.03
C THR A 172 1.55 -8.21 8.81
N ALA A 173 2.68 -8.41 8.13
CA ALA A 173 4.00 -8.44 8.76
C ALA A 173 4.36 -7.09 9.39
N SER A 174 4.06 -5.98 8.70
CA SER A 174 4.26 -4.62 9.22
C SER A 174 3.50 -4.40 10.53
N LEU A 175 2.21 -4.78 10.60
CA LEU A 175 1.40 -4.67 11.81
C LEU A 175 1.97 -5.54 12.95
N ASN A 176 2.33 -6.80 12.67
CA ASN A 176 2.91 -7.66 13.68
C ASN A 176 4.23 -7.11 14.23
N LEU A 177 5.11 -6.60 13.36
CA LEU A 177 6.36 -5.97 13.78
C LEU A 177 6.11 -4.72 14.63
N GLN A 178 5.11 -3.89 14.29
CA GLN A 178 4.71 -2.75 15.12
C GLN A 178 4.26 -3.22 16.53
N TYR A 179 3.51 -4.32 16.61
CA TYR A 179 3.10 -4.90 17.89
C TYR A 179 4.27 -5.43 18.73
N PHE A 180 5.26 -6.03 18.08
CA PHE A 180 6.43 -6.60 18.78
C PHE A 180 7.42 -5.52 19.21
N GLU A 181 7.67 -4.53 18.39
CA GLU A 181 8.63 -3.45 18.66
C GLU A 181 8.07 -2.39 19.62
N SER A 182 6.73 -2.27 19.74
CA SER A 182 6.11 -1.29 20.62
C SER A 182 6.11 -1.74 22.09
N PRO A 183 6.32 -0.83 23.07
CA PRO A 183 6.22 -1.13 24.49
C PRO A 183 4.83 -1.67 24.88
N GLN A 184 4.76 -2.51 25.91
CA GLN A 184 3.50 -3.07 26.40
C GLN A 184 2.52 -1.98 26.85
N SER A 185 3.03 -0.91 27.47
CA SER A 185 2.24 0.26 27.84
C SER A 185 2.20 1.24 26.67
N GLY A 186 1.00 1.49 26.11
CA GLY A 186 0.80 2.50 25.07
C GLY A 186 0.89 2.01 23.63
N LYS A 187 0.81 0.70 23.38
CA LYS A 187 0.81 0.12 22.01
C LYS A 187 -0.13 0.84 21.05
N THR A 188 -1.35 1.14 21.46
CA THR A 188 -2.34 1.85 20.65
C THR A 188 -1.85 3.22 20.18
N VAL A 189 -1.11 3.95 21.05
CA VAL A 189 -0.52 5.24 20.69
C VAL A 189 0.56 5.06 19.63
N TYR A 190 1.44 4.05 19.81
CA TYR A 190 2.50 3.76 18.86
C TYR A 190 1.94 3.40 17.48
N LEU A 191 0.94 2.51 17.42
CA LEU A 191 0.27 2.14 16.18
C LEU A 191 -0.46 3.32 15.53
N GLY A 192 -1.21 4.10 16.33
CA GLY A 192 -1.98 5.25 15.85
C GLY A 192 -1.06 6.34 15.27
N VAL A 193 0.03 6.68 15.95
CA VAL A 193 1.01 7.68 15.48
C VAL A 193 1.71 7.18 14.21
N THR A 194 2.12 5.91 14.18
CA THR A 194 2.75 5.34 12.98
C THR A 194 1.83 5.41 11.78
N SER A 195 0.57 5.00 11.95
CA SER A 195 -0.44 5.06 10.87
C SER A 195 -0.72 6.49 10.43
N ALA A 196 -0.84 7.43 11.36
CA ALA A 196 -1.07 8.84 11.03
C ALA A 196 0.09 9.41 10.20
N LEU A 197 1.34 9.19 10.63
CA LEU A 197 2.52 9.68 9.93
C LEU A 197 2.69 8.99 8.55
N ALA A 198 2.43 7.70 8.46
CA ALA A 198 2.46 6.97 7.20
C ALA A 198 1.41 7.50 6.21
N ASN A 199 0.19 7.79 6.68
CA ASN A 199 -0.86 8.36 5.84
C ASN A 199 -0.54 9.80 5.41
N ILE A 200 -0.02 10.65 6.29
CA ILE A 200 0.45 12.00 5.93
C ILE A 200 1.54 11.92 4.87
N SER A 201 2.50 11.02 5.05
CA SER A 201 3.58 10.76 4.08
C SER A 201 3.03 10.32 2.72
N SER A 202 2.03 9.45 2.69
CA SER A 202 1.35 9.02 1.46
C SER A 202 0.64 10.18 0.75
N VAL A 203 -0.04 11.07 1.49
CA VAL A 203 -0.67 12.27 0.90
C VAL A 203 0.39 13.18 0.27
N LEU A 204 1.48 13.45 0.98
CA LEU A 204 2.59 14.25 0.44
C LEU A 204 3.20 13.60 -0.81
N ALA A 205 3.29 12.26 -0.84
CA ALA A 205 3.76 11.52 -2.00
C ALA A 205 2.84 11.68 -3.22
N VAL A 206 1.52 11.62 -3.02
CA VAL A 206 0.54 11.85 -4.10
C VAL A 206 0.68 13.28 -4.66
N MET A 207 0.85 14.27 -3.79
CA MET A 207 1.09 15.67 -4.20
C MET A 207 2.39 15.79 -5.02
N ALA A 208 3.48 15.17 -4.53
CA ALA A 208 4.75 15.14 -5.24
C ALA A 208 4.64 14.41 -6.59
N GLY A 209 3.98 13.26 -6.62
CA GLY A 209 3.72 12.51 -7.85
C GLY A 209 2.90 13.30 -8.87
N THR A 210 1.88 14.04 -8.41
CA THR A 210 1.09 14.95 -9.27
C THR A 210 1.96 16.07 -9.83
N LEU A 211 2.81 16.68 -9.02
CA LEU A 211 3.75 17.72 -9.48
C LEU A 211 4.71 17.15 -10.51
N ILE A 212 5.31 15.98 -10.24
CA ILE A 212 6.22 15.30 -11.16
C ILE A 212 5.51 15.00 -12.48
N THR A 213 4.29 14.44 -12.44
CA THR A 213 3.54 14.14 -13.67
C THR A 213 3.20 15.41 -14.45
N THR A 214 2.83 16.50 -13.78
CA THR A 214 2.52 17.77 -14.43
C THR A 214 3.74 18.38 -15.11
N LEU A 215 4.92 18.30 -14.49
CA LEU A 215 6.16 18.86 -15.02
C LEU A 215 6.79 17.98 -16.11
N LEU A 216 6.75 16.66 -15.98
CA LEU A 216 7.38 15.74 -16.92
C LEU A 216 6.48 15.37 -18.11
N SER A 217 5.17 15.33 -17.95
CA SER A 217 4.25 14.94 -19.02
C SER A 217 4.40 15.78 -20.32
N PRO A 218 4.65 17.11 -20.28
CA PRO A 218 4.92 17.88 -21.49
C PRO A 218 6.25 17.52 -22.19
N ILE A 219 7.20 16.94 -21.45
CA ILE A 219 8.57 16.66 -21.94
C ILE A 219 8.66 15.23 -22.49
N ILE A 220 8.20 14.24 -21.74
CA ILE A 220 8.36 12.82 -22.06
C ILE A 220 7.04 12.08 -22.32
N GLY A 221 5.91 12.80 -22.32
CA GLY A 221 4.60 12.26 -22.67
C GLY A 221 4.17 11.08 -21.79
N GLU A 222 3.72 10.01 -22.42
CA GLU A 222 3.22 8.79 -21.76
C GLU A 222 4.27 8.07 -20.93
N ALA A 223 5.56 8.23 -21.22
CA ALA A 223 6.66 7.63 -20.48
C ALA A 223 6.76 8.14 -19.02
N THR A 224 6.11 9.26 -18.70
CA THR A 224 6.07 9.84 -17.35
C THR A 224 5.60 8.83 -16.30
N PHE A 225 4.55 8.07 -16.61
CA PHE A 225 4.00 7.07 -15.69
C PHE A 225 4.95 5.89 -15.50
N ASN A 226 5.62 5.46 -16.56
CA ASN A 226 6.62 4.40 -16.51
C ASN A 226 7.80 4.79 -15.60
N VAL A 227 8.30 6.03 -15.77
CA VAL A 227 9.37 6.58 -14.91
C VAL A 227 8.91 6.69 -13.46
N LEU A 228 7.68 7.17 -13.21
CA LEU A 228 7.14 7.32 -11.86
C LEU A 228 7.00 5.97 -11.15
N LEU A 229 6.44 4.96 -11.81
CA LEU A 229 6.27 3.62 -11.26
C LEU A 229 7.62 2.94 -11.01
N THR A 230 8.55 3.02 -11.98
CA THR A 230 9.89 2.44 -11.83
C THR A 230 10.67 3.11 -10.70
N SER A 231 10.64 4.44 -10.60
CA SER A 231 11.32 5.18 -9.54
C SER A 231 10.74 4.85 -8.16
N SER A 232 9.41 4.72 -8.05
CA SER A 232 8.75 4.24 -6.83
C SER A 232 9.26 2.86 -6.41
N GLY A 233 9.34 1.91 -7.35
CA GLY A 233 9.87 0.56 -7.08
C GLY A 233 11.35 0.57 -6.65
N ILE A 234 12.20 1.35 -7.30
CA ILE A 234 13.62 1.49 -6.93
C ILE A 234 13.77 2.08 -5.53
N LEU A 235 13.01 3.11 -5.21
CA LEU A 235 13.01 3.71 -3.87
C LEU A 235 12.53 2.70 -2.81
N CYS A 236 11.51 1.87 -3.11
CA CYS A 236 11.07 0.79 -2.22
C CYS A 236 12.20 -0.21 -1.93
N VAL A 237 12.97 -0.61 -2.94
CA VAL A 237 14.15 -1.48 -2.75
C VAL A 237 15.16 -0.81 -1.82
N ALA A 238 15.47 0.48 -2.02
CA ALA A 238 16.40 1.22 -1.17
C ALA A 238 15.93 1.26 0.29
N VAL A 239 14.63 1.48 0.53
CA VAL A 239 14.03 1.47 1.88
C VAL A 239 14.21 0.11 2.56
N LEU A 240 13.95 -0.99 1.84
CA LEU A 240 14.09 -2.33 2.39
C LEU A 240 15.56 -2.69 2.67
N MET A 241 16.49 -2.24 1.84
CA MET A 241 17.93 -2.41 2.09
C MET A 241 18.37 -1.64 3.34
N THR A 242 17.89 -0.41 3.50
CA THR A 242 18.13 0.39 4.71
C THR A 242 17.58 -0.31 5.96
N TYR A 243 16.35 -0.82 5.89
CA TYR A 243 15.77 -1.61 6.98
C TYR A 243 16.64 -2.82 7.34
N ARG A 244 17.11 -3.57 6.33
CA ARG A 244 17.98 -4.73 6.54
C ARG A 244 19.29 -4.38 7.23
N LEU A 245 19.88 -3.25 6.90
CA LEU A 245 21.11 -2.76 7.53
C LEU A 245 20.86 -2.36 8.99
N LEU A 246 19.81 -1.60 9.26
CA LEU A 246 19.43 -1.19 10.62
C LEU A 246 19.16 -2.42 11.52
N TYR A 247 18.42 -3.39 11.00
CA TYR A 247 18.09 -4.61 11.73
C TYR A 247 19.32 -5.48 12.04
N LYS A 248 20.24 -5.61 11.10
CA LYS A 248 21.51 -6.35 11.28
C LYS A 248 22.38 -5.75 12.40
N HIS A 249 22.45 -4.43 12.46
CA HIS A 249 23.21 -3.72 13.51
C HIS A 249 22.56 -3.84 14.89
N SER A 250 21.23 -3.81 14.98
CA SER A 250 20.51 -3.94 16.25
C SER A 250 20.73 -5.30 16.92
N HIS A 251 20.81 -6.40 16.16
CA HIS A 251 21.06 -7.73 16.69
C HIS A 251 22.54 -8.08 16.89
N ALA A 252 23.45 -7.37 16.24
CA ALA A 252 24.89 -7.55 16.47
C ALA A 252 25.35 -6.99 17.84
N ASN A 253 24.64 -6.00 18.37
CA ASN A 253 24.95 -5.37 19.67
C ASN A 253 24.33 -6.07 20.88
N ILE A 254 23.58 -7.17 20.69
CA ILE A 254 22.92 -7.92 21.76
C ILE A 254 23.64 -9.28 22.01
N ARG A 255 24.69 -9.58 21.26
CA ARG A 255 25.61 -10.70 21.49
C ARG A 255 26.89 -10.18 22.14
#